data_980b9ce2c66fed01a568d1ef8025a463
#
_entry.id   980b9ce2c66fed01a568d1ef8025a463
#
_cell.length_a   1.000
_cell.length_b   1.000
_cell.length_c   1.000
_cell.angle_alpha   90.00
_cell.angle_beta   90.00
_cell.angle_gamma   90.00
#
_symmetry.space_group_name_H-M   'P 1'
#
loop_
_entity.id
_entity.type
_entity.pdbx_description
1 polymer ?
#
loop_
_entity_poly.entity_id
_entity_poly.type
_entity_poly.pdbx_seq_one_letter_code
_entity_poly.pdbx_strand_id
1 'polypeptide(L)'
;MLYQPVLDSLDALAGRFPNLEVQLSSAAQGDVARKLVERRADLGMLFYHDQIPEALERRVVGSVEMVTVCGRNHPLAAQKTVDCQGLAQYRQLLMSTQTSVYPGSEAASPQVWRADSFYVLAEWLIRGLGWAWLPRHVVQYPAYQNQMVELDSEWTPPALVVELVWRRDEPLGPAARFLAERFAECLQAID
;
A
#
# COMPACT_ATOMS: atom_id res chain seq x y z
N MET A 1 -0.76 -7.02 -7.61
CA MET A 1 -2.05 -7.52 -7.18
C MET A 1 -2.85 -6.35 -6.63
N LEU A 2 -4.10 -6.19 -7.01
CA LEU A 2 -4.86 -5.01 -6.64
C LEU A 2 -5.67 -5.27 -5.37
N TYR A 3 -5.82 -4.23 -4.57
CA TYR A 3 -6.69 -4.19 -3.42
C TYR A 3 -8.15 -4.40 -3.88
N GLN A 4 -8.92 -5.28 -3.20
CA GLN A 4 -10.26 -5.66 -3.65
C GLN A 4 -11.18 -4.45 -3.94
N PRO A 5 -11.25 -3.40 -3.09
CA PRO A 5 -12.03 -2.20 -3.38
C PRO A 5 -11.65 -1.48 -4.68
N VAL A 6 -10.38 -1.58 -5.10
CA VAL A 6 -9.95 -1.02 -6.39
C VAL A 6 -10.53 -1.84 -7.54
N LEU A 7 -10.50 -3.17 -7.43
CA LEU A 7 -11.08 -4.07 -8.43
C LEU A 7 -12.60 -3.85 -8.56
N ASP A 8 -13.32 -3.80 -7.44
CA ASP A 8 -14.77 -3.55 -7.43
C ASP A 8 -15.13 -2.18 -8.04
N SER A 9 -14.27 -1.19 -7.81
CA SER A 9 -14.43 0.13 -8.41
C SER A 9 -14.20 0.12 -9.93
N LEU A 10 -13.24 -0.68 -10.41
CA LEU A 10 -13.00 -0.86 -11.85
C LEU A 10 -14.12 -1.64 -12.54
N ASP A 11 -14.70 -2.65 -11.88
CA ASP A 11 -15.88 -3.35 -12.39
C ASP A 11 -17.08 -2.40 -12.53
N ALA A 12 -17.32 -1.58 -11.51
CA ALA A 12 -18.36 -0.55 -11.58
C ALA A 12 -18.11 0.49 -12.68
N LEU A 13 -16.82 0.87 -12.88
CA LEU A 13 -16.42 1.77 -13.97
C LEU A 13 -16.71 1.17 -15.33
N ALA A 14 -16.35 -0.10 -15.54
CA ALA A 14 -16.59 -0.80 -16.80
C ALA A 14 -18.09 -0.87 -17.15
N GLY A 15 -18.94 -1.11 -16.15
CA GLY A 15 -20.39 -1.08 -16.33
C GLY A 15 -20.93 0.32 -16.66
N ARG A 16 -20.37 1.38 -16.09
CA ARG A 16 -20.82 2.78 -16.28
C ARG A 16 -20.30 3.41 -17.55
N PHE A 17 -19.08 3.04 -17.98
CA PHE A 17 -18.36 3.61 -19.12
C PHE A 17 -17.81 2.49 -20.03
N PRO A 18 -18.67 1.73 -20.74
CA PRO A 18 -18.26 0.50 -21.44
C PRO A 18 -17.28 0.73 -22.60
N ASN A 19 -17.19 1.95 -23.11
CA ASN A 19 -16.27 2.29 -24.22
C ASN A 19 -15.00 3.01 -23.74
N LEU A 20 -14.79 3.09 -22.42
CA LEU A 20 -13.60 3.73 -21.86
C LEU A 20 -12.40 2.79 -21.95
N GLU A 21 -11.31 3.26 -22.53
CA GLU A 21 -10.01 2.60 -22.42
C GLU A 21 -9.38 2.93 -21.06
N VAL A 22 -8.99 1.90 -20.31
CA VAL A 22 -8.37 2.03 -19.01
C VAL A 22 -6.98 1.41 -19.01
N GLN A 23 -5.97 2.20 -18.70
CA GLN A 23 -4.63 1.70 -18.44
C GLN A 23 -4.30 1.82 -16.96
N LEU A 24 -4.14 0.68 -16.29
CA LEU A 24 -3.71 0.62 -14.90
C LEU A 24 -2.22 0.33 -14.83
N SER A 25 -1.47 1.14 -14.08
CA SER A 25 -0.04 0.91 -13.86
C SER A 25 0.31 1.01 -12.38
N SER A 26 1.15 0.10 -11.91
CA SER A 26 1.78 0.20 -10.60
C SER A 26 3.12 0.94 -10.74
N ALA A 27 3.40 1.83 -9.80
CA ALA A 27 4.64 2.62 -9.81
C ALA A 27 5.03 2.97 -8.35
N ALA A 28 6.31 3.25 -8.13
CA ALA A 28 6.75 3.85 -6.89
C ALA A 28 6.11 5.25 -6.73
N GLN A 29 5.95 5.71 -5.48
CA GLN A 29 5.22 6.97 -5.20
C GLN A 29 5.71 8.18 -5.98
N GLY A 30 7.04 8.39 -6.05
CA GLY A 30 7.60 9.49 -6.84
C GLY A 30 7.34 9.38 -8.34
N ASP A 31 7.22 8.17 -8.85
CA ASP A 31 6.88 7.93 -10.25
C ASP A 31 5.39 8.19 -10.54
N VAL A 32 4.49 7.98 -9.57
CA VAL A 32 3.07 8.34 -9.73
C VAL A 32 2.93 9.85 -9.97
N ALA A 33 3.52 10.67 -9.10
CA ALA A 33 3.49 12.13 -9.23
C ALA A 33 4.11 12.59 -10.56
N ARG A 34 5.24 12.02 -10.95
CA ARG A 34 5.92 12.33 -12.22
C ARG A 34 5.04 11.98 -13.42
N LYS A 35 4.42 10.80 -13.46
CA LYS A 35 3.51 10.40 -14.55
C LYS A 35 2.33 11.35 -14.71
N LEU A 36 1.78 11.87 -13.60
CA LEU A 36 0.71 12.85 -13.63
C LEU A 36 1.18 14.17 -14.23
N VAL A 37 2.33 14.71 -13.78
CA VAL A 37 2.90 15.96 -14.31
C VAL A 37 3.25 15.81 -15.79
N GLU A 38 3.78 14.68 -16.23
CA GLU A 38 4.11 14.36 -17.61
C GLU A 38 2.87 14.03 -18.49
N ARG A 39 1.66 14.12 -17.95
CA ARG A 39 0.41 13.78 -18.65
C ARG A 39 0.34 12.33 -19.15
N ARG A 40 1.00 11.41 -18.45
CA ARG A 40 1.02 9.96 -18.71
C ARG A 40 0.05 9.19 -17.83
N ALA A 41 -0.64 9.89 -16.94
CA ALA A 41 -1.73 9.39 -16.13
C ALA A 41 -2.69 10.54 -15.84
N ASP A 42 -3.97 10.22 -15.62
CA ASP A 42 -5.02 11.19 -15.32
C ASP A 42 -5.33 11.23 -13.83
N LEU A 43 -5.25 10.08 -13.17
CA LEU A 43 -5.51 9.91 -11.74
C LEU A 43 -4.44 9.00 -11.14
N GLY A 44 -3.93 9.36 -9.97
CA GLY A 44 -3.00 8.57 -9.18
C GLY A 44 -3.56 8.26 -7.80
N MET A 45 -3.19 7.10 -7.26
CA MET A 45 -3.41 6.75 -5.86
C MET A 45 -2.06 6.53 -5.21
N LEU A 46 -1.83 7.15 -4.07
CA LEU A 46 -0.58 7.02 -3.33
C LEU A 46 -0.83 7.08 -1.81
N PHE A 47 0.13 6.64 -1.05
CA PHE A 47 0.13 6.89 0.39
C PHE A 47 0.52 8.34 0.66
N TYR A 48 -0.04 8.92 1.73
CA TYR A 48 0.23 10.30 2.12
C TYR A 48 1.73 10.60 2.08
N HIS A 49 2.05 11.73 1.48
CA HIS A 49 3.39 12.25 1.36
C HIS A 49 3.41 13.75 1.58
N ASP A 50 4.33 14.23 2.41
CA ASP A 50 4.40 15.66 2.74
C ASP A 50 4.66 16.56 1.54
N GLN A 51 5.41 16.06 0.56
CA GLN A 51 5.82 16.81 -0.61
C GLN A 51 5.27 16.20 -1.89
N ILE A 52 4.26 16.84 -2.47
CA ILE A 52 3.83 16.61 -3.84
C ILE A 52 4.09 17.88 -4.67
N PRO A 53 4.35 17.75 -5.98
CA PRO A 53 4.49 18.91 -6.88
C PRO A 53 3.28 19.85 -6.79
N GLU A 54 3.51 21.17 -6.79
CA GLU A 54 2.45 22.18 -6.73
C GLU A 54 1.45 22.11 -7.90
N ALA A 55 1.87 21.52 -9.03
CA ALA A 55 1.03 21.27 -10.18
C ALA A 55 -0.07 20.22 -9.94
N LEU A 56 0.00 19.49 -8.82
CA LEU A 56 -0.95 18.45 -8.47
C LEU A 56 -1.90 18.91 -7.36
N GLU A 57 -3.12 18.40 -7.41
CA GLU A 57 -4.08 18.41 -6.33
C GLU A 57 -4.16 17.04 -5.68
N ARG A 58 -4.56 17.01 -4.41
CA ARG A 58 -4.73 15.77 -3.64
C ARG A 58 -5.99 15.81 -2.80
N ARG A 59 -6.53 14.63 -2.56
CA ARG A 59 -7.65 14.38 -1.64
C ARG A 59 -7.43 13.08 -0.89
N VAL A 60 -7.50 13.14 0.43
CA VAL A 60 -7.55 11.95 1.27
C VAL A 60 -8.82 11.17 0.97
N VAL A 61 -8.71 9.87 0.77
CA VAL A 61 -9.84 8.97 0.48
C VAL A 61 -10.02 7.87 1.53
N GLY A 62 -9.05 7.70 2.43
CA GLY A 62 -9.14 6.74 3.51
C GLY A 62 -7.76 6.39 4.05
N SER A 63 -7.68 5.26 4.74
CA SER A 63 -6.43 4.73 5.25
C SER A 63 -6.37 3.21 5.09
N VAL A 64 -5.17 2.65 5.16
CA VAL A 64 -4.92 1.20 5.15
C VAL A 64 -4.25 0.83 6.45
N GLU A 65 -4.85 -0.10 7.17
CA GLU A 65 -4.28 -0.62 8.41
C GLU A 65 -2.99 -1.39 8.12
N MET A 66 -1.96 -1.14 8.93
CA MET A 66 -0.69 -1.85 8.87
C MET A 66 -0.62 -2.87 10.00
N VAL A 67 -0.05 -4.03 9.71
CA VAL A 67 0.15 -5.11 10.68
C VAL A 67 1.59 -5.60 10.66
N THR A 68 2.08 -6.03 11.82
CA THR A 68 3.39 -6.69 11.94
C THR A 68 3.21 -8.17 11.63
N VAL A 69 3.98 -8.70 10.67
CA VAL A 69 3.78 -10.06 10.17
C VAL A 69 5.09 -10.81 9.95
N CYS A 70 5.02 -12.12 10.05
CA CYS A 70 6.07 -13.03 9.59
C CYS A 70 5.47 -14.24 8.85
N GLY A 71 6.31 -15.01 8.19
CA GLY A 71 5.89 -16.30 7.62
C GLY A 71 5.50 -17.29 8.71
N ARG A 72 4.56 -18.20 8.43
CA ARG A 72 4.09 -19.23 9.38
C ARG A 72 5.21 -20.08 9.98
N ASN A 73 6.27 -20.36 9.20
CA ASN A 73 7.40 -21.17 9.63
C ASN A 73 8.54 -20.35 10.25
N HIS A 74 8.34 -19.03 10.42
CA HIS A 74 9.35 -18.18 11.04
C HIS A 74 9.34 -18.35 12.58
N PRO A 75 10.50 -18.28 13.27
CA PRO A 75 10.55 -18.44 14.73
C PRO A 75 9.63 -17.50 15.51
N LEU A 76 9.41 -16.27 15.02
CA LEU A 76 8.49 -15.31 15.63
C LEU A 76 7.03 -15.78 15.64
N ALA A 77 6.61 -16.64 14.71
CA ALA A 77 5.24 -17.13 14.63
C ALA A 77 4.81 -17.98 15.85
N ALA A 78 5.77 -18.51 16.60
CA ALA A 78 5.52 -19.28 17.82
C ALA A 78 5.40 -18.41 19.09
N GLN A 79 5.69 -17.11 18.99
CA GLN A 79 5.66 -16.19 20.13
C GLN A 79 4.26 -15.58 20.26
N LYS A 80 3.76 -15.43 21.49
CA LYS A 80 2.43 -14.82 21.75
C LYS A 80 2.46 -13.31 21.54
N THR A 81 3.50 -12.67 22.05
CA THR A 81 3.75 -11.24 21.92
C THR A 81 5.21 -11.02 21.57
N VAL A 82 5.50 -10.02 20.76
CA VAL A 82 6.86 -9.72 20.32
C VAL A 82 7.14 -8.24 20.58
N ASP A 83 8.15 -7.98 21.40
CA ASP A 83 8.63 -6.61 21.65
C ASP A 83 9.67 -6.17 20.61
N CYS A 84 10.11 -4.93 20.73
CA CYS A 84 11.13 -4.35 19.85
C CYS A 84 12.44 -5.14 19.84
N GLN A 85 12.85 -5.66 21.00
CA GLN A 85 14.11 -6.41 21.10
C GLN A 85 13.99 -7.76 20.39
N GLY A 86 12.85 -8.41 20.52
CA GLY A 86 12.55 -9.67 19.82
C GLY A 86 12.52 -9.48 18.30
N LEU A 87 11.88 -8.41 17.81
CA LEU A 87 11.87 -8.07 16.38
C LEU A 87 13.29 -7.76 15.86
N ALA A 88 14.09 -7.02 16.63
CA ALA A 88 15.45 -6.63 16.23
C ALA A 88 16.42 -7.80 16.06
N GLN A 89 16.14 -8.98 16.64
CA GLN A 89 16.97 -10.18 16.49
C GLN A 89 16.84 -10.82 15.09
N TYR A 90 15.78 -10.48 14.36
CA TYR A 90 15.48 -11.06 13.06
C TYR A 90 15.52 -10.01 11.97
N ARG A 91 15.74 -10.47 10.73
CA ARG A 91 15.75 -9.60 9.57
C ARG A 91 14.40 -8.93 9.37
N GLN A 92 14.44 -7.61 9.19
CA GLN A 92 13.31 -6.83 8.76
C GLN A 92 13.28 -6.73 7.23
N LEU A 93 12.12 -6.98 6.65
CA LEU A 93 11.84 -6.82 5.23
C LEU A 93 11.09 -5.49 5.06
N LEU A 94 11.77 -4.50 4.50
CA LEU A 94 11.27 -3.13 4.40
C LEU A 94 10.84 -2.77 2.98
N MET A 95 9.75 -2.02 2.88
CA MET A 95 9.41 -1.34 1.65
C MET A 95 10.47 -0.27 1.36
N SER A 96 11.03 -0.33 0.16
CA SER A 96 11.94 0.69 -0.35
C SER A 96 11.17 1.63 -1.27
N THR A 97 11.14 2.91 -0.92
CA THR A 97 10.74 3.95 -1.85
C THR A 97 11.95 4.83 -2.11
N GLN A 98 12.23 5.14 -3.36
CA GLN A 98 13.42 5.94 -3.71
C GLN A 98 13.32 7.40 -3.22
N THR A 99 12.13 7.87 -2.88
CA THR A 99 11.85 9.29 -2.66
C THR A 99 11.03 9.63 -1.42
N SER A 100 10.55 8.64 -0.66
CA SER A 100 9.61 8.91 0.42
C SER A 100 9.94 8.17 1.72
N VAL A 101 9.97 8.92 2.80
CA VAL A 101 9.86 8.38 4.15
C VAL A 101 8.37 8.37 4.51
N TYR A 102 7.80 7.21 4.81
CA TYR A 102 6.44 7.08 5.34
C TYR A 102 6.49 6.31 6.66
N PRO A 103 5.46 6.41 7.51
CA PRO A 103 5.43 5.67 8.76
C PRO A 103 5.65 4.17 8.52
N GLY A 104 6.64 3.59 9.18
CA GLY A 104 7.05 2.20 8.97
C GLY A 104 8.09 1.96 7.87
N SER A 105 8.67 3.01 7.28
CA SER A 105 9.84 2.86 6.39
C SER A 105 11.17 2.81 7.13
N GLU A 106 11.15 3.04 8.44
CA GLU A 106 12.33 3.06 9.29
C GLU A 106 12.81 1.65 9.65
N ALA A 107 14.12 1.49 9.74
CA ALA A 107 14.70 0.23 10.14
C ALA A 107 14.59 0.03 11.65
N ALA A 108 13.91 -1.04 12.03
CA ALA A 108 13.76 -1.50 13.41
C ALA A 108 14.70 -2.66 13.75
N SER A 109 15.39 -3.19 12.75
CA SER A 109 16.39 -4.26 12.88
C SER A 109 17.71 -3.82 12.24
N PRO A 110 18.85 -4.26 12.79
CA PRO A 110 20.16 -4.06 12.16
C PRO A 110 20.31 -4.85 10.85
N GLN A 111 19.48 -5.88 10.64
CA GLN A 111 19.46 -6.68 9.43
C GLN A 111 18.25 -6.30 8.59
N VAL A 112 18.46 -5.68 7.44
CA VAL A 112 17.39 -5.17 6.58
C VAL A 112 17.56 -5.65 5.15
N TRP A 113 16.50 -6.19 4.58
CA TRP A 113 16.33 -6.32 3.14
C TRP A 113 15.25 -5.39 2.64
N ARG A 114 15.38 -4.88 1.42
CA ARG A 114 14.45 -3.90 0.86
C ARG A 114 13.90 -4.36 -0.48
N ALA A 115 12.61 -4.11 -0.69
CA ALA A 115 11.93 -4.29 -1.97
C ALA A 115 10.99 -3.10 -2.22
N ASP A 116 10.66 -2.86 -3.48
CA ASP A 116 9.76 -1.78 -3.92
C ASP A 116 8.30 -2.22 -4.05
N SER A 117 7.97 -3.42 -3.58
CA SER A 117 6.63 -4.00 -3.66
C SER A 117 6.28 -4.79 -2.41
N PHE A 118 5.11 -4.51 -1.83
CA PHE A 118 4.56 -5.30 -0.71
C PHE A 118 4.37 -6.77 -1.07
N TYR A 119 4.15 -7.09 -2.34
CA TYR A 119 4.01 -8.49 -2.79
C TYR A 119 5.34 -9.22 -2.81
N VAL A 120 6.42 -8.56 -3.16
CA VAL A 120 7.77 -9.13 -3.03
C VAL A 120 8.08 -9.38 -1.55
N LEU A 121 7.73 -8.46 -0.66
CA LEU A 121 7.87 -8.65 0.78
C LEU A 121 7.04 -9.84 1.26
N ALA A 122 5.80 -9.99 0.81
CA ALA A 122 4.93 -11.13 1.16
C ALA A 122 5.55 -12.47 0.73
N GLU A 123 6.08 -12.56 -0.49
CA GLU A 123 6.78 -13.75 -0.97
C GLU A 123 8.02 -14.09 -0.13
N TRP A 124 8.77 -13.08 0.31
CA TRP A 124 9.91 -13.29 1.21
C TRP A 124 9.48 -13.73 2.60
N LEU A 125 8.39 -13.17 3.13
CA LEU A 125 7.81 -13.58 4.40
C LEU A 125 7.39 -15.05 4.39
N ILE A 126 6.67 -15.48 3.37
CA ILE A 126 6.21 -16.86 3.19
C ILE A 126 7.38 -17.84 3.21
N ARG A 127 8.53 -17.43 2.69
CA ARG A 127 9.79 -18.21 2.71
C ARG A 127 10.53 -18.15 4.06
N GLY A 128 10.00 -17.45 5.06
CA GLY A 128 10.61 -17.33 6.38
C GLY A 128 11.87 -16.46 6.42
N LEU A 129 12.06 -15.55 5.47
CA LEU A 129 13.28 -14.74 5.37
C LEU A 129 13.37 -13.61 6.40
N GLY A 130 12.27 -13.31 7.11
CA GLY A 130 12.22 -12.29 8.13
C GLY A 130 10.79 -11.91 8.51
N TRP A 131 10.64 -10.71 9.03
CA TRP A 131 9.36 -10.09 9.38
C TRP A 131 9.20 -8.73 8.69
N ALA A 132 7.97 -8.24 8.55
CA ALA A 132 7.67 -6.97 7.90
C ALA A 132 6.46 -6.29 8.52
N TRP A 133 6.29 -5.00 8.17
CA TRP A 133 5.02 -4.32 8.25
C TRP A 133 4.35 -4.37 6.88
N LEU A 134 3.16 -4.93 6.83
CA LEU A 134 2.37 -5.01 5.60
C LEU A 134 0.97 -4.42 5.81
N PRO A 135 0.36 -3.87 4.75
CA PRO A 135 -1.07 -3.59 4.76
C PRO A 135 -1.86 -4.89 5.03
N ARG A 136 -2.82 -4.83 5.95
CA ARG A 136 -3.61 -6.02 6.36
C ARG A 136 -4.26 -6.72 5.17
N HIS A 137 -4.77 -5.97 4.18
CA HIS A 137 -5.38 -6.54 2.98
C HIS A 137 -4.40 -7.37 2.13
N VAL A 138 -3.10 -7.10 2.19
CA VAL A 138 -2.08 -7.94 1.53
C VAL A 138 -1.95 -9.28 2.24
N VAL A 139 -1.96 -9.26 3.58
CA VAL A 139 -1.89 -10.48 4.40
C VAL A 139 -3.13 -11.36 4.20
N GLN A 140 -4.29 -10.73 4.12
CA GLN A 140 -5.59 -11.39 3.96
C GLN A 140 -5.88 -11.83 2.51
N TYR A 141 -4.98 -11.53 1.57
CA TYR A 141 -5.20 -11.91 0.18
C TYR A 141 -5.34 -13.45 0.05
N PRO A 142 -6.34 -13.96 -0.68
CA PRO A 142 -6.65 -15.39 -0.75
C PRO A 142 -5.47 -16.29 -1.11
N ALA A 143 -4.58 -15.84 -2.01
CA ALA A 143 -3.39 -16.60 -2.41
C ALA A 143 -2.36 -16.74 -1.27
N TYR A 144 -2.42 -15.90 -0.24
CA TYR A 144 -1.52 -15.91 0.91
C TYR A 144 -2.18 -16.48 2.17
N GLN A 145 -3.43 -16.93 2.06
CA GLN A 145 -4.21 -17.41 3.18
C GLN A 145 -3.45 -18.52 3.93
N ASN A 146 -3.37 -18.37 5.25
CA ASN A 146 -2.66 -19.26 6.14
C ASN A 146 -1.14 -19.41 5.92
N GLN A 147 -0.50 -18.56 5.13
CA GLN A 147 0.95 -18.60 4.91
C GLN A 147 1.74 -17.60 5.76
N MET A 148 1.05 -16.59 6.27
CA MET A 148 1.61 -15.58 7.17
C MET A 148 0.86 -15.55 8.50
N VAL A 149 1.49 -15.00 9.52
CA VAL A 149 0.95 -14.83 10.88
C VAL A 149 1.11 -13.36 11.27
N GLU A 150 0.02 -12.74 11.68
CA GLU A 150 0.06 -11.43 12.33
C GLU A 150 0.64 -11.60 13.74
N LEU A 151 1.62 -10.78 14.06
CA LEU A 151 2.29 -10.78 15.36
C LEU A 151 1.61 -9.75 16.26
N ASP A 152 1.33 -10.15 17.50
CA ASP A 152 0.93 -9.21 18.52
C ASP A 152 2.17 -8.42 18.97
N SER A 153 2.27 -7.18 18.51
CA SER A 153 3.41 -6.32 18.76
C SER A 153 2.97 -4.90 19.00
N GLU A 154 3.47 -4.31 20.07
CA GLU A 154 3.29 -2.88 20.35
C GLU A 154 3.96 -1.97 19.30
N TRP A 155 4.86 -2.54 18.51
CA TRP A 155 5.60 -1.82 17.51
C TRP A 155 5.05 -2.05 16.10
N THR A 156 3.83 -1.61 15.88
CA THR A 156 3.18 -1.58 14.57
C THR A 156 3.04 -0.12 14.12
N PRO A 157 3.39 0.22 12.88
CA PRO A 157 3.25 1.58 12.39
C PRO A 157 1.78 1.98 12.31
N PRO A 158 1.47 3.29 12.38
CA PRO A 158 0.12 3.77 12.18
C PRO A 158 -0.41 3.41 10.79
N ALA A 159 -1.72 3.45 10.63
CA ALA A 159 -2.37 3.24 9.34
C ALA A 159 -1.81 4.21 8.29
N LEU A 160 -1.64 3.73 7.08
CA LEU A 160 -1.17 4.55 5.97
C LEU A 160 -2.36 5.29 5.36
N VAL A 161 -2.32 6.60 5.39
CA VAL A 161 -3.32 7.45 4.73
C VAL A 161 -3.19 7.31 3.22
N VAL A 162 -4.32 7.11 2.53
CA VAL A 162 -4.40 6.98 1.08
C VAL A 162 -4.93 8.27 0.48
N GLU A 163 -4.23 8.77 -0.52
CA GLU A 163 -4.61 9.97 -1.26
C GLU A 163 -4.81 9.66 -2.74
N LEU A 164 -5.80 10.30 -3.32
CA LEU A 164 -5.92 10.47 -4.77
C LEU A 164 -5.26 11.76 -5.18
N VAL A 165 -4.57 11.72 -6.32
CA VAL A 165 -3.78 12.83 -6.85
C VAL A 165 -4.07 13.00 -8.34
N TRP A 166 -4.23 14.23 -8.78
CA TRP A 166 -4.47 14.60 -10.18
C TRP A 166 -3.88 15.98 -10.50
N ARG A 167 -3.85 16.37 -11.78
CA ARG A 167 -3.34 17.67 -12.17
C ARG A 167 -4.30 18.79 -11.76
N ARG A 168 -3.76 19.86 -11.21
CA ARG A 168 -4.53 21.02 -10.77
C ARG A 168 -5.13 21.81 -11.95
N ASP A 169 -4.40 21.88 -13.07
CA ASP A 169 -4.80 22.60 -14.27
C ASP A 169 -5.81 21.85 -15.13
N GLU A 170 -6.15 20.61 -14.79
CA GLU A 170 -7.05 19.76 -15.55
C GLU A 170 -8.07 19.07 -14.62
N PRO A 171 -9.31 19.54 -14.58
CA PRO A 171 -10.35 18.92 -13.77
C PRO A 171 -10.58 17.47 -14.17
N LEU A 172 -10.84 16.63 -13.19
CA LEU A 172 -11.16 15.21 -13.42
C LEU A 172 -12.36 15.09 -14.37
N GLY A 173 -12.19 14.37 -15.45
CA GLY A 173 -13.26 13.97 -16.36
C GLY A 173 -14.30 13.07 -15.66
N PRO A 174 -15.47 12.83 -16.28
CA PRO A 174 -16.57 12.09 -15.63
C PRO A 174 -16.15 10.71 -15.08
N ALA A 175 -15.35 9.97 -15.83
CA ALA A 175 -14.90 8.64 -15.43
C ALA A 175 -13.90 8.68 -14.26
N ALA A 176 -12.93 9.58 -14.29
CA ALA A 176 -11.97 9.74 -13.22
C ALA A 176 -12.63 10.27 -11.92
N ARG A 177 -13.63 11.14 -12.05
CA ARG A 177 -14.44 11.63 -10.92
C ARG A 177 -15.25 10.48 -10.31
N PHE A 178 -15.88 9.66 -11.13
CA PHE A 178 -16.61 8.48 -10.66
C PHE A 178 -15.69 7.53 -9.89
N LEU A 179 -14.50 7.23 -10.40
CA LEU A 179 -13.50 6.42 -9.68
C LEU A 179 -13.08 7.06 -8.36
N ALA A 180 -12.84 8.36 -8.35
CA ALA A 180 -12.42 9.06 -7.15
C ALA A 180 -13.48 9.01 -6.04
N GLU A 181 -14.78 9.08 -6.41
CA GLU A 181 -15.91 8.91 -5.49
C GLU A 181 -15.99 7.48 -4.97
N ARG A 182 -15.89 6.48 -5.86
CA ARG A 182 -15.93 5.06 -5.48
C ARG A 182 -14.79 4.69 -4.54
N PHE A 183 -13.56 5.15 -4.80
CA PHE A 183 -12.43 4.89 -3.92
C PHE A 183 -12.63 5.51 -2.52
N ALA A 184 -13.19 6.73 -2.46
CA ALA A 184 -13.50 7.36 -1.18
C ALA A 184 -14.55 6.55 -0.39
N GLU A 185 -15.61 6.06 -1.05
CA GLU A 185 -16.64 5.22 -0.42
C GLU A 185 -16.06 3.90 0.12
N CYS A 186 -15.25 3.22 -0.71
CA CYS A 186 -14.71 1.89 -0.37
C CYS A 186 -13.63 1.93 0.71
N LEU A 187 -12.81 3.00 0.76
CA LEU A 187 -11.73 3.13 1.75
C LEU A 187 -12.19 3.69 3.10
N GLN A 188 -13.31 4.42 3.14
CA GLN A 188 -13.94 4.88 4.39
C GLN A 188 -14.75 3.77 5.09
N ALA A 189 -15.16 2.74 4.37
CA ALA A 189 -15.95 1.62 4.91
C ALA A 189 -15.13 0.57 5.68
N ILE A 190 -13.84 0.83 5.93
CA ILE A 190 -12.90 -0.12 6.57
C ILE A 190 -12.54 0.31 8.02
N ASP A 191 -13.31 1.22 8.61
CA ASP A 191 -13.25 1.56 10.04
C ASP A 191 -13.96 0.51 10.93
#